data_a59b4aad694019dfe5a593cc050359f0
#
_entry.id   a59b4aad694019dfe5a593cc050359f0
#
_cell.length_a   1.000
_cell.length_b   1.000
_cell.length_c   1.000
_cell.angle_alpha   90.00
_cell.angle_beta   90.00
_cell.angle_gamma   90.00
#
_symmetry.space_group_name_H-M   'P 1'
#
loop_
_entity.id
_entity.type
_entity.pdbx_description
1 polymer ?
#
loop_
_entity_poly.entity_id
_entity_poly.type
_entity_poly.pdbx_seq_one_letter_code
_entity_poly.pdbx_strand_id
1 'polypeptide(L)'
;MLKRLVLVAVFGIFLISCATLPNGNGKASPQEVVVKVQAADPTKVEVAHKDEPERINKSMEIPNQEGHLSQLSFISNDKAFVKIFSGLSVSDVTRLWNDLVVLENNTKIRDVALFINSPGGDAFSGLALADQIERARRKGFRVTAHASGIIASAAVPVFAVCNQRLAAPGTIFMVHEAALWKWPGRETASDIRSQNDLMSLLRDRYIGKLTANSKLNKTKWEELEKKTTWFSAEKAMDWGLVDKIE
;
A
#
# COMPACT_ATOMS: atom_id res chain seq x y z
N MET A 1 -21.24 -1.40 31.68
CA MET A 1 -20.27 -1.08 32.75
C MET A 1 -18.96 -0.66 32.09
N LEU A 2 -18.66 0.63 32.17
CA LEU A 2 -17.49 1.25 31.55
C LEU A 2 -16.26 0.92 32.37
N LYS A 3 -15.30 0.14 31.84
CA LYS A 3 -14.02 -0.11 32.52
C LYS A 3 -13.10 1.08 32.32
N ARG A 4 -12.72 1.71 33.39
CA ARG A 4 -11.82 2.87 33.47
C ARG A 4 -10.41 2.46 33.08
N LEU A 5 -9.85 3.15 32.08
CA LEU A 5 -8.41 3.14 31.82
C LEU A 5 -7.75 4.02 32.88
N VAL A 6 -6.91 3.44 33.72
CA VAL A 6 -6.08 4.20 34.67
C VAL A 6 -4.70 4.31 34.05
N LEU A 7 -4.38 5.51 33.57
CA LEU A 7 -3.04 5.88 33.13
C LEU A 7 -2.29 6.45 34.34
N VAL A 8 -1.29 5.75 34.81
CA VAL A 8 -0.38 6.27 35.87
C VAL A 8 0.96 6.52 35.21
N ALA A 9 1.32 7.80 35.05
CA ALA A 9 2.64 8.22 34.61
C ALA A 9 3.48 8.58 35.81
N VAL A 10 4.51 7.81 36.10
CA VAL A 10 5.55 8.18 37.08
C VAL A 10 6.89 7.90 36.43
N PHE A 11 7.62 8.97 36.11
CA PHE A 11 9.03 8.99 35.72
C PHE A 11 9.50 7.82 34.82
N GLY A 12 9.11 7.81 33.56
CA GLY A 12 9.70 6.95 32.52
C GLY A 12 9.22 5.50 32.48
N ILE A 13 8.17 5.13 33.23
CA ILE A 13 7.58 3.79 33.21
C ILE A 13 6.12 3.90 32.76
N PHE A 14 5.76 3.29 31.63
CA PHE A 14 4.38 3.16 31.19
C PHE A 14 3.89 1.74 31.46
N LEU A 15 2.84 1.63 32.29
CA LEU A 15 2.12 0.38 32.49
C LEU A 15 0.90 0.35 31.55
N ILE A 16 0.90 -0.56 30.58
CA ILE A 16 -0.28 -0.81 29.77
C ILE A 16 -0.89 -2.13 30.22
N SER A 17 -2.07 -2.06 30.88
CA SER A 17 -2.85 -3.25 31.21
C SER A 17 -3.83 -3.56 30.08
N CYS A 18 -3.63 -4.67 29.38
CA CYS A 18 -4.56 -5.19 28.39
C CYS A 18 -5.44 -6.26 29.05
N ALA A 19 -6.74 -5.97 29.20
CA ALA A 19 -7.69 -6.96 29.70
C ALA A 19 -8.24 -7.79 28.52
N THR A 20 -7.91 -9.09 28.49
CA THR A 20 -8.57 -10.05 27.60
C THR A 20 -9.95 -10.42 28.15
N LEU A 21 -10.95 -10.46 27.25
CA LEU A 21 -12.30 -10.94 27.58
C LEU A 21 -12.24 -12.47 27.78
N PRO A 22 -12.84 -13.02 28.85
CA PRO A 22 -12.88 -14.46 29.04
C PRO A 22 -13.96 -15.09 28.16
N ASN A 23 -13.60 -16.06 27.36
CA ASN A 23 -14.53 -17.08 26.89
C ASN A 23 -14.81 -18.05 28.03
N GLY A 24 -16.07 -18.38 28.21
CA GLY A 24 -16.64 -19.05 29.37
C GLY A 24 -15.85 -20.25 29.92
N ASN A 25 -15.83 -20.32 31.24
CA ASN A 25 -15.34 -21.38 32.10
C ASN A 25 -13.81 -21.52 32.25
N GLY A 26 -13.26 -20.72 33.15
CA GLY A 26 -11.91 -20.88 33.65
C GLY A 26 -11.43 -19.61 34.36
N LYS A 27 -11.07 -19.68 35.62
CA LYS A 27 -10.44 -18.60 36.36
C LYS A 27 -9.07 -18.34 35.76
N ALA A 28 -8.93 -17.29 34.96
CA ALA A 28 -7.64 -16.76 34.55
C ALA A 28 -7.29 -15.58 35.46
N SER A 29 -6.16 -15.64 36.16
CA SER A 29 -5.57 -14.52 36.87
C SER A 29 -5.08 -13.46 35.84
N PRO A 30 -5.16 -12.16 36.18
CA PRO A 30 -4.61 -11.13 35.28
C PRO A 30 -3.09 -11.28 35.21
N GLN A 31 -2.58 -11.46 34.00
CA GLN A 31 -1.14 -11.36 33.77
C GLN A 31 -0.75 -9.87 33.67
N GLU A 32 0.19 -9.48 34.48
CA GLU A 32 0.76 -8.15 34.50
C GLU A 32 1.94 -8.10 33.51
N VAL A 33 1.81 -7.31 32.45
CA VAL A 33 2.89 -7.09 31.49
C VAL A 33 3.66 -5.85 31.94
N VAL A 34 4.88 -6.03 32.43
CA VAL A 34 5.77 -4.92 32.79
C VAL A 34 6.66 -4.62 31.59
N VAL A 35 6.43 -3.48 30.94
CA VAL A 35 7.29 -2.97 29.87
C VAL A 35 8.37 -2.09 30.50
N LYS A 36 9.62 -2.53 30.49
CA LYS A 36 10.77 -1.70 30.90
C LYS A 36 11.30 -0.97 29.67
N VAL A 37 11.16 0.34 29.65
CA VAL A 37 11.77 1.21 28.64
C VAL A 37 13.10 1.72 29.19
N GLN A 38 14.23 1.31 28.63
CA GLN A 38 15.53 1.88 28.95
C GLN A 38 15.77 3.14 28.12
N ALA A 39 16.16 4.22 28.80
CA ALA A 39 16.26 5.58 28.25
C ALA A 39 17.46 5.82 27.32
N ALA A 40 18.10 4.79 26.77
CA ALA A 40 19.32 4.94 25.96
C ALA A 40 19.09 4.78 24.44
N ASP A 41 17.91 4.26 23.99
CA ASP A 41 17.60 4.13 22.55
C ASP A 41 16.09 4.12 22.34
N PRO A 42 15.50 5.21 21.81
CA PRO A 42 14.04 5.29 21.61
C PRO A 42 13.51 4.36 20.50
N THR A 43 14.36 3.61 19.81
CA THR A 43 13.96 2.72 18.71
C THR A 43 13.91 1.24 19.07
N LYS A 44 14.28 0.84 20.30
CA LYS A 44 14.22 -0.56 20.74
C LYS A 44 13.21 -0.75 21.85
N VAL A 45 12.09 -1.34 21.53
CA VAL A 45 11.12 -1.87 22.49
C VAL A 45 11.30 -3.38 22.57
N GLU A 46 11.94 -3.89 23.63
CA GLU A 46 11.98 -5.32 23.92
C GLU A 46 10.76 -5.69 24.78
N VAL A 47 9.88 -6.50 24.22
CA VAL A 47 8.78 -7.13 24.93
C VAL A 47 9.24 -8.53 25.37
N ALA A 48 9.58 -8.69 26.64
CA ALA A 48 9.91 -9.99 27.20
C ALA A 48 8.61 -10.74 27.56
N HIS A 49 8.26 -11.77 26.80
CA HIS A 49 7.28 -12.76 27.19
C HIS A 49 7.98 -13.86 28.02
N LYS A 50 7.54 -14.04 29.26
CA LYS A 50 7.88 -15.23 30.05
C LYS A 50 6.91 -16.34 29.64
N ASP A 51 7.50 -17.47 29.20
CA ASP A 51 6.81 -18.74 28.92
C ASP A 51 6.10 -18.90 27.57
N GLU A 52 6.81 -18.67 26.44
CA GLU A 52 6.51 -19.36 25.19
C GLU A 52 7.71 -20.24 24.77
N PRO A 53 7.46 -21.48 24.23
CA PRO A 53 8.53 -22.31 23.72
C PRO A 53 9.18 -21.61 22.53
N GLU A 54 10.51 -21.68 22.48
CA GLU A 54 11.36 -21.12 21.43
C GLU A 54 10.80 -21.44 20.05
N ARG A 55 10.05 -20.54 19.45
CA ARG A 55 9.92 -20.48 18.01
C ARG A 55 11.22 -19.92 17.47
N ILE A 56 12.00 -20.80 16.87
CA ILE A 56 13.20 -20.43 16.11
C ILE A 56 12.75 -19.48 15.00
N ASN A 57 12.73 -18.19 15.27
CA ASN A 57 12.80 -17.16 14.24
C ASN A 57 14.22 -17.24 13.66
N LYS A 58 14.44 -18.18 12.75
CA LYS A 58 15.50 -18.01 11.77
C LYS A 58 15.08 -16.85 10.89
N SER A 59 15.34 -15.62 11.34
CA SER A 59 15.55 -14.51 10.44
C SER A 59 16.67 -14.97 9.52
N MET A 60 16.36 -15.18 8.26
CA MET A 60 17.38 -15.36 7.24
C MET A 60 18.16 -14.05 7.24
N GLU A 61 19.32 -14.03 7.91
CA GLU A 61 20.28 -12.95 7.80
C GLU A 61 20.72 -12.92 6.34
N ILE A 62 20.14 -12.01 5.59
CA ILE A 62 20.67 -11.65 4.27
C ILE A 62 22.00 -10.96 4.58
N PRO A 63 23.14 -11.50 4.06
CA PRO A 63 24.45 -10.93 4.36
C PRO A 63 24.44 -9.46 4.00
N ASN A 64 24.88 -8.67 4.94
CA ASN A 64 25.09 -7.23 4.94
C ASN A 64 25.53 -6.71 3.56
N GLN A 65 24.58 -6.28 2.73
CA GLN A 65 24.82 -5.40 1.61
C GLN A 65 23.96 -4.16 1.80
N GLU A 66 24.61 -3.06 1.82
CA GLU A 66 24.18 -1.69 2.06
C GLU A 66 22.82 -1.38 1.44
N GLY A 67 21.79 -1.28 2.26
CA GLY A 67 20.44 -0.91 1.88
C GLY A 67 19.42 -2.03 2.10
N HIS A 68 18.67 -1.94 3.19
CA HIS A 68 17.54 -2.84 3.43
C HIS A 68 16.39 -2.53 2.47
N LEU A 69 16.21 -3.40 1.47
CA LEU A 69 14.93 -3.46 0.75
C LEU A 69 13.82 -3.87 1.73
N SER A 70 12.61 -3.40 1.52
CA SER A 70 11.49 -3.76 2.39
C SER A 70 11.27 -5.28 2.41
N GLN A 71 10.60 -5.81 3.46
CA GLN A 71 10.32 -7.24 3.58
C GLN A 71 9.52 -7.84 2.39
N LEU A 72 8.97 -6.99 1.53
CA LEU A 72 8.19 -7.39 0.35
C LEU A 72 8.99 -7.34 -0.95
N SER A 73 10.23 -6.91 -0.90
CA SER A 73 11.09 -6.75 -2.08
C SER A 73 12.34 -7.63 -1.93
N PHE A 74 12.78 -8.19 -3.03
CA PHE A 74 14.04 -8.93 -3.10
C PHE A 74 14.75 -8.67 -4.43
N ILE A 75 16.04 -8.96 -4.50
CA ILE A 75 16.85 -8.83 -5.71
C ILE A 75 17.27 -10.20 -6.17
N SER A 76 17.13 -10.47 -7.46
CA SER A 76 17.64 -11.67 -8.11
C SER A 76 17.99 -11.35 -9.57
N ASN A 77 19.12 -11.83 -10.05
CA ASN A 77 19.58 -11.67 -11.44
C ASN A 77 19.49 -10.21 -11.95
N ASP A 78 20.04 -9.27 -11.18
CA ASP A 78 20.08 -7.83 -11.48
C ASP A 78 18.68 -7.19 -11.67
N LYS A 79 17.63 -7.81 -11.15
CA LYS A 79 16.28 -7.31 -11.14
C LYS A 79 15.75 -7.20 -9.71
N ALA A 80 15.09 -6.09 -9.39
CA ALA A 80 14.35 -5.92 -8.16
C ALA A 80 12.91 -6.40 -8.31
N PHE A 81 12.38 -7.08 -7.29
CA PHE A 81 11.03 -7.61 -7.25
C PHE A 81 10.26 -6.96 -6.13
N VAL A 82 9.17 -6.29 -6.48
CA VAL A 82 8.30 -5.56 -5.55
C VAL A 82 6.89 -6.14 -5.63
N LYS A 83 6.19 -6.25 -4.50
CA LYS A 83 4.82 -6.76 -4.43
C LYS A 83 3.85 -5.75 -3.83
N ILE A 84 2.66 -5.65 -4.44
CA ILE A 84 1.50 -4.94 -3.90
C ILE A 84 0.32 -5.91 -3.95
N PHE A 85 0.10 -6.66 -2.86
CA PHE A 85 -0.92 -7.71 -2.75
C PHE A 85 -1.95 -7.39 -1.67
N SER A 86 -2.36 -6.14 -1.57
CA SER A 86 -3.30 -5.65 -0.56
C SER A 86 -4.05 -4.42 -1.05
N GLY A 87 -4.94 -3.90 -0.21
CA GLY A 87 -5.46 -2.54 -0.35
C GLY A 87 -4.33 -1.52 -0.24
N LEU A 88 -4.37 -0.47 -1.06
CA LEU A 88 -3.36 0.57 -1.09
C LEU A 88 -3.45 1.47 0.14
N SER A 89 -2.30 1.77 0.73
CA SER A 89 -2.17 2.55 1.96
C SER A 89 -0.89 3.41 1.97
N VAL A 90 -0.77 4.32 2.92
CA VAL A 90 0.44 5.13 3.14
C VAL A 90 1.67 4.27 3.37
N SER A 91 1.51 3.10 4.01
CA SER A 91 2.64 2.18 4.22
C SER A 91 3.19 1.62 2.91
N ASP A 92 2.34 1.38 1.90
CA ASP A 92 2.78 0.94 0.57
C ASP A 92 3.57 2.04 -0.15
N VAL A 93 3.13 3.30 -0.01
CA VAL A 93 3.85 4.47 -0.53
C VAL A 93 5.25 4.57 0.08
N THR A 94 5.34 4.43 1.41
CA THR A 94 6.62 4.50 2.13
C THR A 94 7.56 3.37 1.74
N ARG A 95 7.05 2.14 1.63
CA ARG A 95 7.84 0.97 1.23
C ARG A 95 8.42 1.13 -0.17
N LEU A 96 7.56 1.44 -1.14
CA LEU A 96 8.01 1.62 -2.52
C LEU A 96 9.03 2.77 -2.62
N TRP A 97 8.81 3.87 -1.89
CA TRP A 97 9.77 4.97 -1.84
C TRP A 97 11.14 4.50 -1.34
N ASN A 98 11.17 3.78 -0.21
CA ASN A 98 12.41 3.28 0.37
C ASN A 98 13.13 2.34 -0.59
N ASP A 99 12.40 1.38 -1.20
CA ASP A 99 12.98 0.44 -2.15
C ASP A 99 13.61 1.16 -3.36
N LEU A 100 12.88 2.12 -3.94
CA LEU A 100 13.39 2.88 -5.09
C LEU A 100 14.58 3.76 -4.73
N VAL A 101 14.60 4.38 -3.55
CA VAL A 101 15.72 5.20 -3.07
C VAL A 101 16.96 4.33 -2.83
N VAL A 102 16.80 3.16 -2.23
CA VAL A 102 17.90 2.20 -2.02
C VAL A 102 18.46 1.74 -3.37
N LEU A 103 17.61 1.36 -4.31
CA LEU A 103 18.03 0.94 -5.66
C LEU A 103 18.75 2.07 -6.40
N GLU A 104 18.26 3.32 -6.29
CA GLU A 104 18.84 4.48 -6.95
C GLU A 104 20.27 4.78 -6.44
N ASN A 105 20.48 4.70 -5.13
CA ASN A 105 21.73 5.17 -4.51
C ASN A 105 22.78 4.07 -4.31
N ASN A 106 22.37 2.81 -4.11
CA ASN A 106 23.27 1.75 -3.66
C ASN A 106 23.48 0.64 -4.69
N THR A 107 22.80 0.67 -5.84
CA THR A 107 22.90 -0.39 -6.84
C THR A 107 22.98 0.13 -8.26
N LYS A 108 23.40 -0.76 -9.19
CA LYS A 108 23.29 -0.52 -10.64
C LYS A 108 21.97 -1.02 -11.22
N ILE A 109 21.13 -1.65 -10.39
CA ILE A 109 19.85 -2.23 -10.80
C ILE A 109 18.90 -1.13 -11.23
N ARG A 110 18.33 -1.28 -12.41
CA ARG A 110 17.31 -0.37 -12.96
C ARG A 110 16.06 -1.11 -13.46
N ASP A 111 16.07 -2.43 -13.42
CA ASP A 111 14.91 -3.26 -13.77
C ASP A 111 14.13 -3.62 -12.52
N VAL A 112 12.85 -3.26 -12.50
CA VAL A 112 11.93 -3.54 -11.40
C VAL A 112 10.74 -4.33 -11.94
N ALA A 113 10.52 -5.53 -11.41
CA ALA A 113 9.31 -6.30 -11.61
C ALA A 113 8.33 -5.99 -10.46
N LEU A 114 7.21 -5.35 -10.79
CA LEU A 114 6.17 -4.97 -9.83
C LEU A 114 4.96 -5.90 -9.99
N PHE A 115 4.78 -6.80 -9.02
CA PHE A 115 3.65 -7.72 -8.99
C PHE A 115 2.47 -7.07 -8.26
N ILE A 116 1.32 -7.01 -8.92
CA ILE A 116 0.14 -6.31 -8.38
C ILE A 116 -1.07 -7.25 -8.37
N ASN A 117 -1.69 -7.36 -7.20
CA ASN A 117 -3.02 -7.93 -6.98
C ASN A 117 -3.70 -7.07 -5.91
N SER A 118 -4.47 -6.07 -6.34
CA SER A 118 -4.98 -5.06 -5.42
C SER A 118 -6.39 -4.61 -5.80
N PRO A 119 -7.33 -4.58 -4.82
CA PRO A 119 -8.66 -4.02 -5.01
C PRO A 119 -8.65 -2.47 -5.07
N GLY A 120 -7.50 -1.83 -4.98
CA GLY A 120 -7.38 -0.39 -4.76
C GLY A 120 -7.25 -0.05 -3.29
N GLY A 121 -7.81 1.06 -2.87
CA GLY A 121 -7.74 1.54 -1.49
C GLY A 121 -7.68 3.06 -1.43
N ASP A 122 -6.82 3.63 -0.60
CA ASP A 122 -6.69 5.06 -0.46
C ASP A 122 -6.26 5.73 -1.78
N ALA A 123 -7.08 6.68 -2.25
CA ALA A 123 -6.88 7.35 -3.54
C ALA A 123 -5.58 8.19 -3.57
N PHE A 124 -5.23 8.84 -2.47
CA PHE A 124 -3.99 9.61 -2.37
C PHE A 124 -2.77 8.70 -2.43
N SER A 125 -2.83 7.56 -1.74
CA SER A 125 -1.78 6.54 -1.77
C SER A 125 -1.60 5.95 -3.18
N GLY A 126 -2.68 5.65 -3.88
CA GLY A 126 -2.62 5.16 -5.26
C GLY A 126 -1.97 6.17 -6.21
N LEU A 127 -2.37 7.44 -6.14
CA LEU A 127 -1.76 8.50 -6.94
C LEU A 127 -0.30 8.75 -6.56
N ALA A 128 0.05 8.70 -5.27
CA ALA A 128 1.43 8.86 -4.81
C ALA A 128 2.33 7.70 -5.29
N LEU A 129 1.85 6.45 -5.25
CA LEU A 129 2.56 5.30 -5.81
C LEU A 129 2.81 5.45 -7.31
N ALA A 130 1.79 5.89 -8.06
CA ALA A 130 1.92 6.15 -9.48
C ALA A 130 2.95 7.26 -9.76
N ASP A 131 2.94 8.36 -8.99
CA ASP A 131 3.94 9.43 -9.11
C ASP A 131 5.36 8.96 -8.80
N GLN A 132 5.53 8.06 -7.82
CA GLN A 132 6.84 7.47 -7.50
C GLN A 132 7.36 6.59 -8.65
N ILE A 133 6.50 5.80 -9.27
CA ILE A 133 6.87 4.98 -10.45
C ILE A 133 7.28 5.90 -11.61
N GLU A 134 6.51 6.94 -11.90
CA GLU A 134 6.88 7.91 -12.94
C GLU A 134 8.19 8.63 -12.63
N ARG A 135 8.43 8.98 -11.36
CA ARG A 135 9.72 9.54 -10.92
C ARG A 135 10.86 8.56 -11.17
N ALA A 136 10.69 7.29 -10.78
CA ALA A 136 11.68 6.24 -10.99
C ALA A 136 11.99 6.07 -12.49
N ARG A 137 10.98 6.05 -13.34
CA ARG A 137 11.13 5.98 -14.80
C ARG A 137 11.97 7.14 -15.34
N ARG A 138 11.72 8.38 -14.86
CA ARG A 138 12.57 9.54 -15.22
C ARG A 138 14.02 9.42 -14.74
N LYS A 139 14.28 8.59 -13.72
CA LYS A 139 15.62 8.24 -13.21
C LYS A 139 16.24 7.02 -13.91
N GLY A 140 15.63 6.56 -14.99
CA GLY A 140 16.15 5.46 -15.81
C GLY A 140 15.73 4.06 -15.34
N PHE A 141 14.79 3.93 -14.38
CA PHE A 141 14.22 2.65 -14.04
C PHE A 141 13.28 2.14 -15.12
N ARG A 142 13.29 0.83 -15.36
CA ARG A 142 12.32 0.11 -16.18
C ARG A 142 11.41 -0.67 -15.25
N VAL A 143 10.18 -0.22 -15.08
CA VAL A 143 9.19 -0.86 -14.21
C VAL A 143 8.25 -1.70 -15.06
N THR A 144 8.31 -3.02 -14.91
CA THR A 144 7.36 -3.96 -15.54
C THR A 144 6.33 -4.36 -14.49
N ALA A 145 5.06 -4.04 -14.76
CA ALA A 145 3.96 -4.49 -13.90
C ALA A 145 3.46 -5.87 -14.36
N HIS A 146 3.28 -6.77 -13.41
CA HIS A 146 2.68 -8.09 -13.57
C HIS A 146 1.38 -8.12 -12.77
N ALA A 147 0.24 -8.03 -13.46
CA ALA A 147 -1.07 -8.07 -12.85
C ALA A 147 -1.59 -9.51 -12.74
N SER A 148 -2.15 -9.87 -11.59
CA SER A 148 -2.86 -11.14 -11.39
C SER A 148 -4.05 -10.93 -10.46
N GLY A 149 -5.10 -11.74 -10.61
CA GLY A 149 -6.30 -11.63 -9.81
C GLY A 149 -7.07 -10.34 -10.10
N ILE A 150 -6.85 -9.27 -9.34
CA ILE A 150 -7.59 -8.01 -9.47
C ILE A 150 -6.67 -6.79 -9.51
N ILE A 151 -7.00 -5.86 -10.40
CA ILE A 151 -6.45 -4.49 -10.45
C ILE A 151 -7.63 -3.52 -10.46
N ALA A 152 -7.97 -2.96 -9.32
CA ALA A 152 -9.18 -2.15 -9.21
C ALA A 152 -8.93 -0.76 -8.61
N SER A 153 -9.82 0.19 -8.96
CA SER A 153 -9.87 1.50 -8.30
C SER A 153 -8.50 2.21 -8.32
N ALA A 154 -8.01 2.65 -7.16
CA ALA A 154 -6.73 3.35 -7.01
C ALA A 154 -5.50 2.54 -7.47
N ALA A 155 -5.60 1.21 -7.69
CA ALA A 155 -4.52 0.39 -8.21
C ALA A 155 -4.37 0.50 -9.75
N VAL A 156 -5.41 0.91 -10.46
CA VAL A 156 -5.38 1.00 -11.93
C VAL A 156 -4.35 2.03 -12.41
N PRO A 157 -4.28 3.26 -11.91
CA PRO A 157 -3.24 4.21 -12.30
C PRO A 157 -1.82 3.75 -11.92
N VAL A 158 -1.65 3.03 -10.79
CA VAL A 158 -0.35 2.45 -10.40
C VAL A 158 0.14 1.48 -11.48
N PHE A 159 -0.73 0.60 -11.94
CA PHE A 159 -0.46 -0.33 -13.04
C PHE A 159 -0.21 0.41 -14.36
N ALA A 160 -1.06 1.37 -14.69
CA ALA A 160 -1.05 2.08 -15.97
C ALA A 160 0.25 2.82 -16.25
N VAL A 161 0.87 3.43 -15.22
CA VAL A 161 2.10 4.25 -15.39
C VAL A 161 3.38 3.44 -15.53
N CYS A 162 3.34 2.11 -15.47
CA CYS A 162 4.52 1.26 -15.65
C CYS A 162 4.99 1.26 -17.11
N ASN A 163 6.28 0.94 -17.34
CA ASN A 163 6.86 0.90 -18.70
C ASN A 163 6.29 -0.24 -19.54
N GLN A 164 6.07 -1.39 -18.90
CA GLN A 164 5.46 -2.57 -19.50
C GLN A 164 4.39 -3.11 -18.55
N ARG A 165 3.25 -3.50 -19.09
CA ARG A 165 2.06 -3.87 -18.34
C ARG A 165 1.58 -5.24 -18.81
N LEU A 166 1.91 -6.24 -18.00
CA LEU A 166 1.60 -7.65 -18.25
C LEU A 166 0.44 -8.07 -17.36
N ALA A 167 -0.46 -8.88 -17.88
CA ALA A 167 -1.57 -9.40 -17.11
C ALA A 167 -1.74 -10.91 -17.31
N ALA A 168 -2.04 -11.62 -16.22
CA ALA A 168 -2.48 -13.01 -16.33
C ALA A 168 -3.87 -13.07 -17.01
N PRO A 169 -4.20 -14.14 -17.77
CA PRO A 169 -5.44 -14.23 -18.55
C PRO A 169 -6.72 -14.02 -17.70
N GLY A 170 -6.72 -14.45 -16.45
CA GLY A 170 -7.87 -14.29 -15.53
C GLY A 170 -7.90 -12.96 -14.77
N THR A 171 -7.03 -11.99 -15.08
CA THR A 171 -6.99 -10.71 -14.36
C THR A 171 -8.24 -9.89 -14.65
N ILE A 172 -8.86 -9.38 -13.59
CA ILE A 172 -10.04 -8.52 -13.64
C ILE A 172 -9.63 -7.09 -13.29
N PHE A 173 -10.10 -6.14 -14.07
CA PHE A 173 -9.91 -4.71 -13.84
C PHE A 173 -11.22 -4.04 -13.44
N MET A 174 -11.12 -2.95 -12.65
CA MET A 174 -12.30 -2.13 -12.33
C MET A 174 -11.93 -0.67 -12.15
N VAL A 175 -12.75 0.18 -12.72
CA VAL A 175 -12.71 1.64 -12.51
C VAL A 175 -14.02 2.13 -11.97
N HIS A 176 -13.96 3.06 -11.02
CA HIS A 176 -15.13 3.73 -10.44
C HIS A 176 -14.75 5.10 -9.88
N GLU A 177 -15.74 5.93 -9.62
CA GLU A 177 -15.55 7.22 -8.97
C GLU A 177 -15.02 7.05 -7.54
N ALA A 178 -14.10 7.94 -7.16
CA ALA A 178 -13.64 7.99 -5.78
C ALA A 178 -14.79 8.37 -4.83
N ALA A 179 -14.77 7.81 -3.63
CA ALA A 179 -15.73 8.14 -2.58
C ALA A 179 -15.00 8.73 -1.37
N LEU A 180 -15.61 9.72 -0.73
CA LEU A 180 -15.15 10.24 0.55
C LEU A 180 -15.93 9.60 1.69
N TRP A 181 -15.22 9.09 2.69
CA TRP A 181 -15.82 8.74 3.96
C TRP A 181 -16.16 10.01 4.73
N LYS A 182 -17.42 10.16 5.13
CA LYS A 182 -17.88 11.27 5.95
C LYS A 182 -18.23 10.78 7.35
N TRP A 183 -17.70 11.47 8.35
CA TRP A 183 -18.19 11.32 9.71
C TRP A 183 -19.51 12.07 9.86
N PRO A 184 -20.49 11.56 10.61
CA PRO A 184 -21.70 12.31 10.94
C PRO A 184 -21.32 13.62 11.63
N GLY A 185 -21.80 14.73 11.11
CA GLY A 185 -21.50 16.04 11.65
C GLY A 185 -22.14 17.16 10.83
N ARG A 186 -21.96 18.40 11.31
CA ARG A 186 -22.43 19.59 10.62
C ARG A 186 -21.40 19.99 9.57
N GLU A 187 -21.83 20.15 8.32
CA GLU A 187 -21.02 20.68 7.23
C GLU A 187 -21.53 22.07 6.83
N THR A 188 -20.63 22.96 6.52
CA THR A 188 -20.93 24.26 5.95
C THR A 188 -20.98 24.18 4.43
N ALA A 189 -21.58 25.17 3.76
CA ALA A 189 -21.56 25.26 2.31
C ALA A 189 -20.13 25.39 1.74
N SER A 190 -19.19 25.95 2.51
CA SER A 190 -17.76 26.01 2.14
C SER A 190 -17.08 24.64 2.21
N ASP A 191 -17.42 23.81 3.21
CA ASP A 191 -16.86 22.45 3.32
C ASP A 191 -17.30 21.60 2.14
N ILE A 192 -18.58 21.67 1.75
CA ILE A 192 -19.12 20.95 0.58
C ILE A 192 -18.40 21.39 -0.70
N ARG A 193 -18.21 22.70 -0.92
CA ARG A 193 -17.47 23.19 -2.10
C ARG A 193 -16.04 22.68 -2.11
N SER A 194 -15.32 22.81 -0.99
CA SER A 194 -13.94 22.34 -0.86
C SER A 194 -13.81 20.84 -1.14
N GLN A 195 -14.76 20.02 -0.67
CA GLN A 195 -14.80 18.59 -0.96
C GLN A 195 -15.02 18.32 -2.46
N ASN A 196 -15.93 19.05 -3.10
CA ASN A 196 -16.17 18.91 -4.54
C ASN A 196 -14.93 19.29 -5.35
N ASP A 197 -14.23 20.36 -4.97
CA ASP A 197 -12.98 20.76 -5.62
C ASP A 197 -11.90 19.68 -5.47
N LEU A 198 -11.74 19.11 -4.27
CA LEU A 198 -10.84 18.00 -4.02
C LEU A 198 -11.17 16.78 -4.88
N MET A 199 -12.45 16.38 -4.91
CA MET A 199 -12.89 15.22 -5.73
C MET A 199 -12.64 15.45 -7.21
N SER A 200 -12.84 16.66 -7.71
CA SER A 200 -12.56 17.03 -9.09
C SER A 200 -11.06 16.92 -9.40
N LEU A 201 -10.19 17.42 -8.51
CA LEU A 201 -8.73 17.31 -8.65
C LEU A 201 -8.26 15.85 -8.62
N LEU A 202 -8.78 15.03 -7.71
CA LEU A 202 -8.46 13.60 -7.65
C LEU A 202 -8.85 12.88 -8.93
N ARG A 203 -10.07 13.14 -9.41
CA ARG A 203 -10.60 12.58 -10.64
C ARG A 203 -9.75 12.98 -11.86
N ASP A 204 -9.44 14.26 -12.01
CA ASP A 204 -8.64 14.75 -13.12
C ASP A 204 -7.26 14.09 -13.15
N ARG A 205 -6.61 13.90 -11.99
CA ARG A 205 -5.33 13.21 -11.90
C ARG A 205 -5.45 11.72 -12.24
N TYR A 206 -6.47 11.05 -11.71
CA TYR A 206 -6.76 9.64 -11.97
C TYR A 206 -6.97 9.41 -13.48
N ILE A 207 -7.94 10.09 -14.06
CA ILE A 207 -8.28 9.99 -15.48
C ILE A 207 -7.10 10.42 -16.37
N GLY A 208 -6.37 11.46 -15.98
CA GLY A 208 -5.18 11.91 -16.70
C GLY A 208 -4.12 10.81 -16.83
N LYS A 209 -3.86 10.05 -15.76
CA LYS A 209 -2.91 8.92 -15.81
C LYS A 209 -3.40 7.80 -16.71
N LEU A 210 -4.69 7.48 -16.70
CA LEU A 210 -5.26 6.45 -17.57
C LEU A 210 -5.25 6.88 -19.04
N THR A 211 -5.62 8.11 -19.33
CA THR A 211 -5.61 8.68 -20.68
C THR A 211 -4.20 8.72 -21.29
N ALA A 212 -3.21 9.11 -20.48
CA ALA A 212 -1.81 9.19 -20.95
C ALA A 212 -1.17 7.81 -21.20
N ASN A 213 -1.73 6.74 -20.63
CA ASN A 213 -1.14 5.40 -20.68
C ASN A 213 -2.07 4.35 -21.30
N SER A 214 -3.01 4.77 -22.16
CA SER A 214 -3.92 3.87 -22.87
C SER A 214 -4.35 4.49 -24.19
N LYS A 215 -5.16 3.77 -24.97
CA LYS A 215 -5.73 4.25 -26.25
C LYS A 215 -7.04 5.02 -26.07
N LEU A 216 -7.65 4.98 -24.89
CA LEU A 216 -8.91 5.66 -24.63
C LEU A 216 -8.68 7.14 -24.29
N ASN A 217 -9.54 8.00 -24.80
CA ASN A 217 -9.53 9.42 -24.49
C ASN A 217 -10.15 9.71 -23.09
N LYS A 218 -9.99 10.96 -22.63
CA LYS A 218 -10.50 11.42 -21.34
C LYS A 218 -11.99 11.13 -21.17
N THR A 219 -12.81 11.52 -22.15
CA THR A 219 -14.28 11.36 -22.07
C THR A 219 -14.70 9.91 -21.89
N LYS A 220 -14.00 8.98 -22.59
CA LYS A 220 -14.33 7.55 -22.48
C LYS A 220 -13.96 6.98 -21.10
N TRP A 221 -12.83 7.38 -20.52
CA TRP A 221 -12.48 6.99 -19.15
C TRP A 221 -13.46 7.56 -18.13
N GLU A 222 -13.90 8.81 -18.29
CA GLU A 222 -14.92 9.44 -17.43
C GLU A 222 -16.28 8.72 -17.47
N GLU A 223 -16.70 8.24 -18.65
CA GLU A 223 -17.90 7.41 -18.77
C GLU A 223 -17.78 6.08 -18.05
N LEU A 224 -16.64 5.40 -18.19
CA LEU A 224 -16.39 4.09 -17.59
C LEU A 224 -16.31 4.19 -16.06
N GLU A 225 -15.61 5.21 -15.56
CA GLU A 225 -15.48 5.51 -14.13
C GLU A 225 -16.86 5.74 -13.51
N LYS A 226 -17.64 6.65 -14.09
CA LYS A 226 -18.98 7.00 -13.59
C LYS A 226 -19.95 5.83 -13.50
N LYS A 227 -19.77 4.82 -14.36
CA LYS A 227 -20.64 3.63 -14.41
C LYS A 227 -20.17 2.50 -13.51
N THR A 228 -19.04 2.63 -12.82
CA THR A 228 -18.37 1.51 -12.14
C THR A 228 -18.19 0.33 -13.09
N THR A 229 -17.15 0.36 -13.89
CA THR A 229 -16.98 -0.58 -14.98
C THR A 229 -15.95 -1.66 -14.62
N TRP A 230 -16.39 -2.92 -14.71
CA TRP A 230 -15.55 -4.11 -14.62
C TRP A 230 -15.19 -4.60 -16.02
N PHE A 231 -13.93 -5.03 -16.23
CA PHE A 231 -13.49 -5.52 -17.53
C PHE A 231 -12.35 -6.53 -17.40
N SER A 232 -12.21 -7.40 -18.40
CA SER A 232 -11.19 -8.45 -18.44
C SER A 232 -9.83 -7.92 -18.91
N ALA A 233 -8.79 -8.76 -18.79
CA ALA A 233 -7.45 -8.49 -19.30
C ALA A 233 -7.44 -8.26 -20.81
N GLU A 234 -8.24 -9.03 -21.60
CA GLU A 234 -8.38 -8.86 -23.05
C GLU A 234 -8.94 -7.49 -23.38
N LYS A 235 -9.98 -7.06 -22.64
CA LYS A 235 -10.57 -5.74 -22.85
C LYS A 235 -9.61 -4.62 -22.45
N ALA A 236 -8.84 -4.82 -21.38
CA ALA A 236 -7.78 -3.90 -20.99
C ALA A 236 -6.68 -3.80 -22.07
N MET A 237 -6.36 -4.90 -22.73
CA MET A 237 -5.40 -4.94 -23.85
C MET A 237 -5.96 -4.23 -25.10
N ASP A 238 -7.23 -4.44 -25.44
CA ASP A 238 -7.89 -3.69 -26.54
C ASP A 238 -7.80 -2.18 -26.31
N TRP A 239 -8.01 -1.75 -25.08
CA TRP A 239 -7.94 -0.33 -24.69
C TRP A 239 -6.50 0.18 -24.52
N GLY A 240 -5.50 -0.67 -24.68
CA GLY A 240 -4.09 -0.34 -24.53
C GLY A 240 -3.65 -0.06 -23.11
N LEU A 241 -4.45 -0.50 -22.11
CA LEU A 241 -4.08 -0.47 -20.69
C LEU A 241 -3.13 -1.63 -20.35
N VAL A 242 -3.28 -2.79 -21.01
CA VAL A 242 -2.41 -3.95 -20.93
C VAL A 242 -1.63 -4.06 -22.24
N ASP A 243 -0.34 -4.36 -22.16
CA ASP A 243 0.54 -4.53 -23.33
C ASP A 243 0.58 -5.99 -23.81
N LYS A 244 0.47 -6.95 -22.88
CA LYS A 244 0.50 -8.39 -23.17
C LYS A 244 -0.23 -9.19 -22.09
N ILE A 245 -0.92 -10.24 -22.49
CA ILE A 245 -1.47 -11.28 -21.62
C ILE A 245 -0.52 -12.47 -21.63
N GLU A 246 -0.13 -12.97 -20.45
CA GLU A 246 0.84 -14.07 -20.30
C GLU A 246 0.51 -15.03 -19.16
#